data_1fdabf6546e96218cb3fa396447e97dd
#
_entry.id   1fdabf6546e96218cb3fa396447e97dd
#
_cell.length_a   1.000
_cell.length_b   1.000
_cell.length_c   1.000
_cell.angle_alpha   90.00
_cell.angle_beta   90.00
_cell.angle_gamma   90.00
#
_symmetry.space_group_name_H-M   'P 1'
#
loop_
_entity.id
_entity.type
_entity.pdbx_description
1 polymer ?
#
loop_
_entity_poly.entity_id
_entity_poly.type
_entity_poly.pdbx_seq_one_letter_code
_entity_poly.pdbx_strand_id
1 'polypeptide(L)'
;IAQRMGLGQFFVDVATVFAGRYAGGLAKVSVVSSAFFGTISGSSIANTVSTGSLTIPNMKRMGYPGHLAGGVEAASSAGGQITPPIMGAAAFVMAEFLELPYTTIILAAVVPAAMHYIAVLSIVHFKAKRLGLKGLPAEEIPKLWDVIKKGWPTAIPLAVLIYVLFSGYSPHMAAFWGISTALAVGFINPMHRMSVRDVFEGCVMGVKYALAVGAVCAAIGIVVGVVNTTGLGFRLGFMVTEAAINFAEAFHPLIAWIPLIDFSLEGI
;
A
#
# COMPACT_ATOMS: atom_id res chain seq x y z
N ILE A 1 -9.11 -12.64 7.07
CA ILE A 1 -10.56 -12.44 7.22
C ILE A 1 -11.07 -11.56 6.06
N ALA A 2 -10.64 -10.33 5.91
CA ALA A 2 -11.10 -9.40 4.86
C ALA A 2 -10.97 -9.97 3.42
N GLN A 3 -9.91 -10.72 3.14
CA GLN A 3 -9.72 -11.41 1.85
C GLN A 3 -10.83 -12.46 1.58
N ARG A 4 -11.22 -13.20 2.59
CA ARG A 4 -12.29 -14.23 2.48
C ARG A 4 -13.69 -13.62 2.28
N MET A 5 -13.87 -12.37 2.65
CA MET A 5 -15.11 -11.61 2.42
C MET A 5 -15.29 -11.10 0.99
N GLY A 6 -14.33 -11.37 0.07
CA GLY A 6 -14.40 -10.90 -1.31
C GLY A 6 -13.90 -9.46 -1.52
N LEU A 7 -13.21 -8.88 -0.53
CA LEU A 7 -12.73 -7.49 -0.61
C LEU A 7 -11.74 -7.27 -1.76
N GLY A 8 -10.91 -8.29 -2.08
CA GLY A 8 -10.01 -8.24 -3.23
C GLY A 8 -10.75 -8.07 -4.56
N GLN A 9 -11.83 -8.85 -4.77
CA GLN A 9 -12.67 -8.73 -5.96
C GLN A 9 -13.36 -7.37 -6.03
N PHE A 10 -13.89 -6.89 -4.90
CA PHE A 10 -14.51 -5.57 -4.83
C PHE A 10 -13.54 -4.45 -5.25
N PHE A 11 -12.28 -4.51 -4.82
CA PHE A 11 -11.27 -3.53 -5.23
C PHE A 11 -10.90 -3.62 -6.70
N VAL A 12 -10.83 -4.83 -7.26
CA VAL A 12 -10.61 -5.01 -8.71
C VAL A 12 -11.78 -4.45 -9.50
N ASP A 13 -13.01 -4.70 -9.07
CA ASP A 13 -14.22 -4.19 -9.73
C ASP A 13 -14.28 -2.65 -9.67
N VAL A 14 -14.01 -2.06 -8.51
CA VAL A 14 -13.90 -0.58 -8.35
C VAL A 14 -12.81 -0.01 -9.25
N ALA A 15 -11.61 -0.62 -9.23
CA ALA A 15 -10.49 -0.19 -10.06
C ALA A 15 -10.82 -0.30 -11.55
N THR A 16 -11.62 -1.32 -11.96
CA THR A 16 -12.05 -1.50 -13.34
C THR A 16 -12.96 -0.37 -13.81
N VAL A 17 -13.86 0.11 -12.95
CA VAL A 17 -14.71 1.26 -13.25
C VAL A 17 -13.89 2.51 -13.54
N PHE A 18 -12.86 2.78 -12.75
CA PHE A 18 -12.07 4.02 -12.87
C PHE A 18 -10.98 3.93 -13.94
N ALA A 19 -10.30 2.80 -14.05
CA ALA A 19 -9.10 2.66 -14.85
C ALA A 19 -9.28 1.83 -16.12
N GLY A 20 -10.31 0.99 -16.21
CA GLY A 20 -10.48 0.00 -17.27
C GLY A 20 -10.59 0.57 -18.68
N ARG A 21 -11.25 1.73 -18.85
CA ARG A 21 -11.50 2.37 -20.16
C ARG A 21 -10.25 2.97 -20.83
N TYR A 22 -9.21 3.24 -20.07
CA TYR A 22 -8.02 3.92 -20.61
C TYR A 22 -7.06 2.93 -21.28
N ALA A 23 -6.21 3.44 -22.17
CA ALA A 23 -5.16 2.64 -22.81
C ALA A 23 -4.36 1.87 -21.75
N GLY A 24 -4.21 0.55 -21.96
CA GLY A 24 -3.62 -0.34 -20.99
C GLY A 24 -4.52 -0.66 -19.78
N GLY A 25 -5.84 -0.59 -19.94
CA GLY A 25 -6.86 -0.64 -18.90
C GLY A 25 -6.58 -1.65 -17.80
N LEU A 26 -6.42 -2.94 -18.15
CA LEU A 26 -6.23 -3.99 -17.14
C LEU A 26 -4.92 -3.86 -16.33
N ALA A 27 -3.84 -3.34 -16.93
CA ALA A 27 -2.63 -3.08 -16.15
C ALA A 27 -2.81 -1.89 -15.19
N LYS A 28 -3.58 -0.87 -15.58
CA LYS A 28 -3.94 0.21 -14.66
C LYS A 28 -4.90 -0.25 -13.58
N VAL A 29 -5.83 -1.14 -13.92
CA VAL A 29 -6.69 -1.81 -12.93
C VAL A 29 -5.85 -2.55 -11.90
N SER A 30 -4.82 -3.29 -12.33
CA SER A 30 -3.87 -3.94 -11.42
C SER A 30 -3.22 -2.93 -10.48
N VAL A 31 -2.71 -1.80 -10.98
CA VAL A 31 -2.07 -0.76 -10.15
C VAL A 31 -3.04 -0.18 -9.13
N VAL A 32 -4.25 0.20 -9.57
CA VAL A 32 -5.26 0.83 -8.70
C VAL A 32 -5.81 -0.16 -7.68
N SER A 33 -6.10 -1.41 -8.10
CA SER A 33 -6.59 -2.44 -7.17
C SER A 33 -5.52 -2.82 -6.13
N SER A 34 -4.25 -2.90 -6.54
CA SER A 34 -3.12 -3.13 -5.61
C SER A 34 -2.92 -1.97 -4.66
N ALA A 35 -3.18 -0.72 -5.09
CA ALA A 35 -3.19 0.43 -4.20
C ALA A 35 -4.26 0.29 -3.12
N PHE A 36 -5.50 0.01 -3.51
CA PHE A 36 -6.60 -0.21 -2.56
C PHE A 36 -6.34 -1.40 -1.63
N PHE A 37 -5.87 -2.52 -2.17
CA PHE A 37 -5.55 -3.69 -1.36
C PHE A 37 -4.38 -3.41 -0.41
N GLY A 38 -3.40 -2.64 -0.84
CA GLY A 38 -2.26 -2.18 -0.06
C GLY A 38 -2.67 -1.43 1.20
N THR A 39 -3.74 -0.62 1.13
CA THR A 39 -4.27 0.12 2.29
C THR A 39 -4.64 -0.79 3.47
N ILE A 40 -4.89 -2.07 3.22
CA ILE A 40 -5.37 -3.03 4.22
C ILE A 40 -4.33 -4.08 4.54
N SER A 41 -3.58 -4.56 3.55
CA SER A 41 -2.71 -5.72 3.73
C SER A 41 -1.35 -5.37 4.32
N GLY A 42 -0.81 -4.19 3.99
CA GLY A 42 0.55 -3.78 4.36
C GLY A 42 1.66 -4.74 3.91
N SER A 43 1.33 -5.79 3.17
CA SER A 43 2.26 -6.82 2.72
C SER A 43 2.26 -6.91 1.20
N SER A 44 3.41 -6.63 0.58
CA SER A 44 3.57 -6.73 -0.88
C SER A 44 3.35 -8.17 -1.38
N ILE A 45 3.78 -9.17 -0.63
CA ILE A 45 3.59 -10.59 -0.99
C ILE A 45 2.11 -10.95 -0.96
N ALA A 46 1.40 -10.62 0.12
CA ALA A 46 -0.03 -10.88 0.23
C ALA A 46 -0.83 -10.14 -0.83
N ASN A 47 -0.44 -8.90 -1.16
CA ASN A 47 -1.03 -8.10 -2.22
C ASN A 47 -0.82 -8.78 -3.59
N THR A 48 0.42 -9.11 -3.96
CA THR A 48 0.75 -9.78 -5.22
C THR A 48 -0.01 -11.10 -5.39
N VAL A 49 -0.13 -11.91 -4.35
CA VAL A 49 -0.86 -13.18 -4.41
C VAL A 49 -2.36 -12.95 -4.59
N SER A 50 -2.93 -11.99 -3.86
CA SER A 50 -4.38 -11.76 -3.85
C SER A 50 -4.88 -11.07 -5.12
N THR A 51 -4.26 -9.96 -5.52
CA THR A 51 -4.64 -9.21 -6.71
C THR A 51 -4.07 -9.83 -7.98
N GLY A 52 -2.82 -10.30 -7.94
CA GLY A 52 -2.12 -10.85 -9.09
C GLY A 52 -2.72 -12.14 -9.61
N SER A 53 -3.35 -12.96 -8.76
CA SER A 53 -4.09 -14.14 -9.20
C SER A 53 -5.22 -13.81 -10.19
N LEU A 54 -5.78 -12.61 -10.09
CA LEU A 54 -6.86 -12.11 -10.95
C LEU A 54 -6.30 -11.23 -12.08
N THR A 55 -5.39 -10.33 -11.76
CA THR A 55 -4.94 -9.28 -12.68
C THR A 55 -3.93 -9.77 -13.70
N ILE A 56 -2.99 -10.66 -13.32
CA ILE A 56 -1.97 -11.18 -14.24
C ILE A 56 -2.58 -11.97 -15.41
N PRO A 57 -3.48 -12.95 -15.19
CA PRO A 57 -4.15 -13.63 -16.29
C PRO A 57 -4.92 -12.68 -17.21
N ASN A 58 -5.60 -11.69 -16.62
CA ASN A 58 -6.36 -10.70 -17.37
C ASN A 58 -5.46 -9.79 -18.21
N MET A 59 -4.33 -9.32 -17.69
CA MET A 59 -3.34 -8.57 -18.45
C MET A 59 -2.80 -9.38 -19.64
N LYS A 60 -2.49 -10.68 -19.42
CA LYS A 60 -2.02 -11.56 -20.49
C LYS A 60 -3.07 -11.74 -21.59
N ARG A 61 -4.35 -11.86 -21.24
CA ARG A 61 -5.45 -11.93 -22.23
C ARG A 61 -5.53 -10.68 -23.12
N MET A 62 -5.16 -9.51 -22.58
CA MET A 62 -5.13 -8.25 -23.32
C MET A 62 -3.85 -8.03 -24.12
N GLY A 63 -2.98 -9.02 -24.19
CA GLY A 63 -1.75 -8.97 -24.99
C GLY A 63 -0.51 -8.44 -24.26
N TYR A 64 -0.56 -8.30 -22.94
CA TYR A 64 0.64 -8.01 -22.17
C TYR A 64 1.58 -9.22 -22.12
N PRO A 65 2.89 -9.05 -22.39
CA PRO A 65 3.88 -10.09 -22.15
C PRO A 65 3.88 -10.51 -20.68
N GLY A 66 4.04 -11.81 -20.41
CA GLY A 66 3.94 -12.35 -19.05
C GLY A 66 4.90 -11.70 -18.04
N HIS A 67 6.14 -11.42 -18.46
CA HIS A 67 7.14 -10.74 -17.63
C HIS A 67 6.72 -9.30 -17.30
N LEU A 68 6.07 -8.60 -18.24
CA LEU A 68 5.58 -7.25 -17.98
C LEU A 68 4.37 -7.27 -17.05
N ALA A 69 3.43 -8.20 -17.25
CA ALA A 69 2.27 -8.36 -16.36
C ALA A 69 2.70 -8.68 -14.93
N GLY A 70 3.65 -9.59 -14.75
CA GLY A 70 4.22 -9.89 -13.43
C GLY A 70 4.99 -8.72 -12.84
N GLY A 71 5.76 -7.99 -13.64
CA GLY A 71 6.50 -6.80 -13.19
C GLY A 71 5.59 -5.67 -12.74
N VAL A 72 4.50 -5.40 -13.48
CA VAL A 72 3.49 -4.39 -13.09
C VAL A 72 2.84 -4.76 -11.77
N GLU A 73 2.43 -6.03 -11.61
CA GLU A 73 1.80 -6.49 -10.38
C GLU A 73 2.76 -6.41 -9.19
N ALA A 74 3.99 -6.88 -9.35
CA ALA A 74 4.99 -6.83 -8.28
C ALA A 74 5.32 -5.39 -7.86
N ALA A 75 5.53 -4.49 -8.83
CA ALA A 75 5.81 -3.08 -8.56
C ALA A 75 4.62 -2.40 -7.87
N SER A 76 3.39 -2.65 -8.35
CA SER A 76 2.18 -2.08 -7.75
C SER A 76 1.97 -2.57 -6.32
N SER A 77 2.17 -3.87 -6.10
CA SER A 77 2.00 -4.50 -4.79
C SER A 77 3.06 -4.04 -3.78
N ALA A 78 4.28 -3.73 -4.23
CA ALA A 78 5.33 -3.20 -3.37
C ALA A 78 4.92 -1.87 -2.72
N GLY A 79 4.21 -1.01 -3.44
CA GLY A 79 3.65 0.23 -2.91
C GLY A 79 2.69 0.05 -1.74
N GLY A 80 2.07 -1.13 -1.61
CA GLY A 80 1.17 -1.43 -0.49
C GLY A 80 1.82 -1.31 0.89
N GLN A 81 3.15 -1.48 0.99
CA GLN A 81 3.87 -1.34 2.25
C GLN A 81 3.93 0.09 2.77
N ILE A 82 3.86 1.08 1.87
CA ILE A 82 3.88 2.50 2.21
C ILE A 82 2.51 3.15 2.08
N THR A 83 1.48 2.38 1.69
CA THR A 83 0.14 2.93 1.45
C THR A 83 -0.65 3.03 2.75
N PRO A 84 -1.05 4.27 3.17
CA PRO A 84 -1.92 4.43 4.32
C PRO A 84 -3.29 3.75 4.14
N PRO A 85 -3.99 3.40 5.24
CA PRO A 85 -3.65 3.67 6.63
C PRO A 85 -2.87 2.58 7.34
N ILE A 86 -2.86 1.31 6.89
CA ILE A 86 -2.24 0.21 7.66
C ILE A 86 -0.75 0.13 7.43
N MET A 87 -0.30 0.27 6.17
CA MET A 87 1.12 0.20 5.79
C MET A 87 1.80 -1.12 6.21
N GLY A 88 3.09 -1.25 5.97
CA GLY A 88 3.89 -2.38 6.42
C GLY A 88 4.33 -2.27 7.87
N ALA A 89 4.86 -3.35 8.43
CA ALA A 89 5.33 -3.41 9.81
C ALA A 89 6.37 -2.33 10.15
N ALA A 90 7.16 -1.89 9.17
CA ALA A 90 8.15 -0.83 9.34
C ALA A 90 7.54 0.50 9.81
N ALA A 91 6.29 0.80 9.44
CA ALA A 91 5.62 2.02 9.86
C ALA A 91 5.31 2.04 11.37
N PHE A 92 4.98 0.89 11.95
CA PHE A 92 4.79 0.77 13.41
C PHE A 92 6.12 0.92 14.15
N VAL A 93 7.16 0.28 13.63
CA VAL A 93 8.53 0.42 14.18
C VAL A 93 8.99 1.87 14.11
N MET A 94 8.72 2.56 13.00
CA MET A 94 9.07 3.97 12.83
C MET A 94 8.33 4.86 13.85
N ALA A 95 7.03 4.63 14.06
CA ALA A 95 6.24 5.38 15.05
C ALA A 95 6.81 5.21 16.47
N GLU A 96 7.19 3.98 16.84
CA GLU A 96 7.78 3.64 18.14
C GLU A 96 9.15 4.32 18.33
N PHE A 97 10.04 4.21 17.33
CA PHE A 97 11.38 4.79 17.43
C PHE A 97 11.41 6.32 17.42
N LEU A 98 10.50 6.94 16.67
CA LEU A 98 10.41 8.40 16.60
C LEU A 98 9.56 8.99 17.74
N GLU A 99 8.93 8.13 18.56
CA GLU A 99 8.00 8.53 19.61
C GLU A 99 6.86 9.42 19.09
N LEU A 100 6.45 9.18 17.82
CA LEU A 100 5.41 9.94 17.15
C LEU A 100 4.09 9.17 17.11
N PRO A 101 2.95 9.87 17.17
CA PRO A 101 1.65 9.25 16.93
C PRO A 101 1.61 8.57 15.56
N TYR A 102 1.06 7.37 15.49
CA TYR A 102 0.97 6.62 14.23
C TYR A 102 0.24 7.40 13.12
N THR A 103 -0.72 8.25 13.48
CA THR A 103 -1.42 9.15 12.54
C THR A 103 -0.47 10.13 11.84
N THR A 104 0.59 10.58 12.49
CA THR A 104 1.62 11.43 11.89
C THR A 104 2.37 10.67 10.81
N ILE A 105 2.73 9.41 11.08
CA ILE A 105 3.40 8.54 10.09
C ILE A 105 2.48 8.28 8.89
N ILE A 106 1.18 8.04 9.14
CA ILE A 106 0.17 7.90 8.08
C ILE A 106 0.17 9.13 7.15
N LEU A 107 0.08 10.32 7.71
CA LEU A 107 0.01 11.56 6.93
C LEU A 107 1.31 11.79 6.13
N ALA A 108 2.46 11.54 6.74
CA ALA A 108 3.75 11.64 6.06
C ALA A 108 3.88 10.63 4.89
N ALA A 109 3.31 9.43 5.03
CA ALA A 109 3.37 8.38 4.02
C ALA A 109 2.47 8.66 2.79
N VAL A 110 1.48 9.57 2.88
CA VAL A 110 0.59 9.88 1.74
C VAL A 110 1.36 10.35 0.52
N VAL A 111 2.33 11.24 0.71
CA VAL A 111 3.10 11.83 -0.41
C VAL A 111 3.94 10.77 -1.13
N PRO A 112 4.83 10.01 -0.45
CA PRO A 112 5.62 8.98 -1.13
C PRO A 112 4.75 7.86 -1.73
N ALA A 113 3.63 7.49 -1.11
CA ALA A 113 2.69 6.53 -1.68
C ALA A 113 2.07 7.06 -2.98
N ALA A 114 1.60 8.30 -2.99
CA ALA A 114 1.05 8.94 -4.19
C ALA A 114 2.09 9.00 -5.31
N MET A 115 3.32 9.42 -5.01
CA MET A 115 4.41 9.47 -5.98
C MET A 115 4.71 8.09 -6.58
N HIS A 116 4.75 7.06 -5.75
CA HIS A 116 4.97 5.68 -6.20
C HIS A 116 3.91 5.24 -7.21
N TYR A 117 2.62 5.39 -6.88
CA TYR A 117 1.54 4.96 -7.78
C TYR A 117 1.44 5.82 -9.04
N ILE A 118 1.69 7.12 -8.96
CA ILE A 118 1.76 8.00 -10.15
C ILE A 118 2.89 7.55 -11.07
N ALA A 119 4.06 7.22 -10.54
CA ALA A 119 5.19 6.72 -11.32
C ALA A 119 4.85 5.39 -12.02
N VAL A 120 4.32 4.41 -11.27
CA VAL A 120 3.94 3.11 -11.84
C VAL A 120 2.83 3.26 -12.88
N LEU A 121 1.79 4.06 -12.63
CA LEU A 121 0.72 4.36 -13.59
C LEU A 121 1.25 5.02 -14.86
N SER A 122 2.22 5.93 -14.72
CA SER A 122 2.86 6.61 -15.86
C SER A 122 3.64 5.62 -16.72
N ILE A 123 4.48 4.77 -16.10
CA ILE A 123 5.23 3.72 -16.81
C ILE A 123 4.27 2.79 -17.55
N VAL A 124 3.23 2.31 -16.87
CA VAL A 124 2.21 1.44 -17.45
C VAL A 124 1.50 2.11 -18.62
N HIS A 125 1.15 3.40 -18.48
CA HIS A 125 0.47 4.16 -19.53
C HIS A 125 1.31 4.28 -20.80
N PHE A 126 2.57 4.72 -20.67
CA PHE A 126 3.46 4.88 -21.82
C PHE A 126 3.80 3.54 -22.45
N LYS A 127 4.02 2.51 -21.64
CA LYS A 127 4.29 1.16 -22.14
C LYS A 127 3.09 0.58 -22.89
N ALA A 128 1.87 0.76 -22.38
CA ALA A 128 0.65 0.34 -23.05
C ALA A 128 0.46 1.05 -24.39
N LYS A 129 0.69 2.36 -24.46
CA LYS A 129 0.66 3.11 -25.72
C LYS A 129 1.68 2.59 -26.73
N ARG A 130 2.92 2.32 -26.28
CA ARG A 130 3.98 1.78 -27.15
C ARG A 130 3.64 0.39 -27.70
N LEU A 131 2.90 -0.42 -26.94
CA LEU A 131 2.45 -1.74 -27.35
C LEU A 131 1.11 -1.71 -28.12
N GLY A 132 0.49 -0.55 -28.33
CA GLY A 132 -0.80 -0.41 -29.00
C GLY A 132 -1.97 -1.01 -28.22
N LEU A 133 -1.82 -1.22 -26.90
CA LEU A 133 -2.85 -1.86 -26.05
C LEU A 133 -3.96 -0.88 -25.73
N LYS A 134 -5.18 -1.28 -26.03
CA LYS A 134 -6.41 -0.49 -25.79
C LYS A 134 -6.92 -0.70 -24.38
N GLY A 135 -7.92 0.09 -24.00
CA GLY A 135 -8.72 -0.14 -22.79
C GLY A 135 -9.74 -1.26 -22.98
N LEU A 136 -10.41 -1.62 -21.89
CA LEU A 136 -11.56 -2.54 -21.93
C LEU A 136 -12.72 -1.93 -22.74
N PRO A 137 -13.47 -2.75 -23.49
CA PRO A 137 -14.73 -2.34 -24.08
C PRO A 137 -15.70 -1.85 -23.00
N ALA A 138 -16.57 -0.89 -23.35
CA ALA A 138 -17.51 -0.32 -22.39
C ALA A 138 -18.48 -1.38 -21.78
N GLU A 139 -18.73 -2.45 -22.52
CA GLU A 139 -19.59 -3.57 -22.12
C GLU A 139 -18.99 -4.44 -21.01
N GLU A 140 -17.67 -4.49 -20.93
CA GLU A 140 -16.92 -5.24 -19.91
C GLU A 140 -16.67 -4.43 -18.63
N ILE A 141 -16.98 -3.13 -18.64
CA ILE A 141 -16.79 -2.26 -17.48
C ILE A 141 -18.07 -2.30 -16.63
N PRO A 142 -17.98 -2.79 -15.37
CA PRO A 142 -19.15 -2.84 -14.50
C PRO A 142 -19.63 -1.43 -14.16
N LYS A 143 -20.94 -1.27 -13.96
CA LYS A 143 -21.49 0.01 -13.49
C LYS A 143 -21.11 0.24 -12.04
N LEU A 144 -20.63 1.43 -11.73
CA LEU A 144 -20.18 1.79 -10.37
C LEU A 144 -21.25 1.49 -9.30
N TRP A 145 -22.50 1.79 -9.62
CA TRP A 145 -23.63 1.55 -8.71
C TRP A 145 -23.82 0.07 -8.37
N ASP A 146 -23.69 -0.81 -9.35
CA ASP A 146 -23.82 -2.25 -9.15
C ASP A 146 -22.67 -2.81 -8.32
N VAL A 147 -21.44 -2.30 -8.54
CA VAL A 147 -20.25 -2.66 -7.75
C VAL A 147 -20.42 -2.23 -6.31
N ILE A 148 -20.83 -0.98 -6.08
CA ILE A 148 -21.05 -0.46 -4.72
C ILE A 148 -22.18 -1.22 -4.04
N LYS A 149 -23.32 -1.41 -4.71
CA LYS A 149 -24.48 -2.09 -4.14
C LYS A 149 -24.19 -3.53 -3.75
N LYS A 150 -23.30 -4.21 -4.48
CA LYS A 150 -22.88 -5.58 -4.17
C LYS A 150 -21.80 -5.64 -3.09
N GLY A 151 -20.83 -4.73 -3.14
CA GLY A 151 -19.59 -4.81 -2.35
C GLY A 151 -19.56 -3.94 -1.10
N TRP A 152 -20.53 -3.02 -0.87
CA TRP A 152 -20.47 -2.11 0.28
C TRP A 152 -20.31 -2.79 1.65
N PRO A 153 -20.90 -4.00 1.92
CA PRO A 153 -20.71 -4.59 3.23
C PRO A 153 -19.25 -4.95 3.51
N THR A 154 -18.49 -5.29 2.47
CA THR A 154 -17.07 -5.65 2.62
C THR A 154 -16.19 -4.42 2.93
N ALA A 155 -16.66 -3.21 2.64
CA ALA A 155 -15.96 -1.96 2.96
C ALA A 155 -16.19 -1.47 4.40
N ILE A 156 -17.23 -1.95 5.09
CA ILE A 156 -17.57 -1.52 6.46
C ILE A 156 -16.39 -1.73 7.45
N PRO A 157 -15.74 -2.91 7.51
CA PRO A 157 -14.65 -3.12 8.44
C PRO A 157 -13.49 -2.14 8.24
N LEU A 158 -13.21 -1.78 6.97
CA LEU A 158 -12.20 -0.79 6.64
C LEU A 158 -12.62 0.60 7.12
N ALA A 159 -13.86 0.99 6.86
CA ALA A 159 -14.39 2.29 7.30
C ALA A 159 -14.34 2.42 8.83
N VAL A 160 -14.71 1.37 9.58
CA VAL A 160 -14.63 1.34 11.03
C VAL A 160 -13.18 1.44 11.52
N LEU A 161 -12.26 0.70 10.91
CA LEU A 161 -10.84 0.75 11.24
C LEU A 161 -10.29 2.17 11.06
N ILE A 162 -10.56 2.78 9.90
CA ILE A 162 -10.12 4.15 9.59
C ILE A 162 -10.73 5.14 10.58
N TYR A 163 -12.03 5.04 10.85
CA TYR A 163 -12.73 5.91 11.80
C TYR A 163 -12.10 5.84 13.20
N VAL A 164 -11.91 4.64 13.74
CA VAL A 164 -11.31 4.45 15.07
C VAL A 164 -9.89 5.01 15.13
N LEU A 165 -9.09 4.76 14.07
CA LEU A 165 -7.72 5.21 14.00
C LEU A 165 -7.60 6.74 13.99
N PHE A 166 -8.44 7.42 13.21
CA PHE A 166 -8.46 8.90 13.15
C PHE A 166 -9.19 9.54 14.34
N SER A 167 -9.93 8.76 15.12
CA SER A 167 -10.49 9.22 16.41
C SER A 167 -9.46 9.27 17.54
N GLY A 168 -8.19 9.02 17.27
CA GLY A 168 -7.09 9.11 18.22
C GLY A 168 -6.86 7.85 19.06
N TYR A 169 -7.54 6.75 18.75
CA TYR A 169 -7.29 5.48 19.41
C TYR A 169 -6.03 4.79 18.87
N SER A 170 -5.48 3.89 19.68
CA SER A 170 -4.29 3.12 19.28
C SER A 170 -4.56 2.24 18.05
N PRO A 171 -3.54 1.95 17.23
CA PRO A 171 -3.67 1.03 16.09
C PRO A 171 -4.20 -0.36 16.49
N HIS A 172 -3.87 -0.83 17.69
CA HIS A 172 -4.37 -2.09 18.24
C HIS A 172 -5.89 -2.08 18.44
N MET A 173 -6.42 -0.98 18.98
CA MET A 173 -7.86 -0.80 19.17
C MET A 173 -8.58 -0.68 17.81
N ALA A 174 -8.00 0.05 16.87
CA ALA A 174 -8.53 0.14 15.52
C ALA A 174 -8.57 -1.24 14.82
N ALA A 175 -7.52 -2.05 14.97
CA ALA A 175 -7.48 -3.41 14.45
C ALA A 175 -8.52 -4.32 15.12
N PHE A 176 -8.69 -4.22 16.44
CA PHE A 176 -9.71 -4.99 17.18
C PHE A 176 -11.12 -4.71 16.65
N TRP A 177 -11.51 -3.45 16.52
CA TRP A 177 -12.82 -3.07 15.98
C TRP A 177 -12.96 -3.44 14.50
N GLY A 178 -11.90 -3.28 13.70
CA GLY A 178 -11.87 -3.70 12.30
C GLY A 178 -12.09 -5.20 12.13
N ILE A 179 -11.43 -6.03 12.96
CA ILE A 179 -11.59 -7.49 12.93
C ILE A 179 -13.00 -7.88 13.44
N SER A 180 -13.46 -7.31 14.54
CA SER A 180 -14.77 -7.59 15.11
C SER A 180 -15.91 -7.29 14.12
N THR A 181 -15.83 -6.13 13.45
CA THR A 181 -16.79 -5.77 12.40
C THR A 181 -16.66 -6.65 11.16
N ALA A 182 -15.44 -7.07 10.78
CA ALA A 182 -15.24 -8.00 9.68
C ALA A 182 -15.88 -9.36 9.96
N LEU A 183 -15.77 -9.86 11.19
CA LEU A 183 -16.44 -11.08 11.60
C LEU A 183 -17.97 -10.93 11.55
N ALA A 184 -18.51 -9.87 12.17
CA ALA A 184 -19.95 -9.63 12.21
C ALA A 184 -20.53 -9.50 10.77
N VAL A 185 -19.92 -8.69 9.92
CA VAL A 185 -20.35 -8.52 8.53
C VAL A 185 -20.15 -9.80 7.73
N GLY A 186 -19.06 -10.53 7.94
CA GLY A 186 -18.77 -11.78 7.23
C GLY A 186 -19.80 -12.88 7.48
N PHE A 187 -20.40 -12.94 8.67
CA PHE A 187 -21.48 -13.88 8.96
C PHE A 187 -22.83 -13.44 8.38
N ILE A 188 -23.07 -12.14 8.25
CA ILE A 188 -24.35 -11.57 7.79
C ILE A 188 -24.38 -11.41 6.26
N ASN A 189 -23.23 -11.27 5.61
CA ASN A 189 -23.14 -10.96 4.18
C ASN A 189 -23.72 -12.11 3.33
N PRO A 190 -24.81 -11.89 2.56
CA PRO A 190 -25.47 -12.92 1.78
C PRO A 190 -24.63 -13.42 0.59
N MET A 191 -23.66 -12.60 0.10
CA MET A 191 -22.88 -12.94 -1.08
C MET A 191 -21.64 -13.79 -0.77
N HIS A 192 -21.03 -13.60 0.40
CA HIS A 192 -19.83 -14.32 0.84
C HIS A 192 -19.99 -14.62 2.33
N ARG A 193 -20.89 -15.56 2.66
CA ARG A 193 -21.03 -16.01 4.04
C ARG A 193 -19.78 -16.73 4.49
N MET A 194 -19.17 -16.20 5.53
CA MET A 194 -18.03 -16.85 6.18
C MET A 194 -18.52 -18.04 7.02
N SER A 195 -17.84 -19.17 6.84
CA SER A 195 -17.99 -20.33 7.72
C SER A 195 -17.09 -20.16 8.95
N VAL A 196 -17.42 -20.87 10.03
CA VAL A 196 -16.54 -20.97 11.21
C VAL A 196 -15.14 -21.46 10.82
N ARG A 197 -15.07 -22.35 9.82
CA ARG A 197 -13.79 -22.81 9.27
C ARG A 197 -12.98 -21.68 8.63
N ASP A 198 -13.63 -20.76 7.91
CA ASP A 198 -12.94 -19.59 7.30
C ASP A 198 -12.38 -18.67 8.36
N VAL A 199 -13.08 -18.52 9.48
CA VAL A 199 -12.61 -17.75 10.64
C VAL A 199 -11.36 -18.40 11.22
N PHE A 200 -11.41 -19.71 11.46
CA PHE A 200 -10.27 -20.45 12.00
C PHE A 200 -9.05 -20.39 11.07
N GLU A 201 -9.25 -20.65 9.77
CA GLU A 201 -8.19 -20.52 8.77
C GLU A 201 -7.65 -19.09 8.70
N GLY A 202 -8.51 -18.08 8.85
CA GLY A 202 -8.13 -16.67 8.93
C GLY A 202 -7.27 -16.36 10.16
N CYS A 203 -7.60 -16.93 11.32
CA CYS A 203 -6.81 -16.82 12.54
C CYS A 203 -5.44 -17.50 12.40
N VAL A 204 -5.39 -18.71 11.85
CA VAL A 204 -4.12 -19.42 11.58
C VAL A 204 -3.22 -18.62 10.65
N MET A 205 -3.78 -18.05 9.59
CA MET A 205 -3.04 -17.18 8.67
C MET A 205 -2.54 -15.94 9.40
N GLY A 206 -3.38 -15.30 10.22
CA GLY A 206 -3.02 -14.15 11.03
C GLY A 206 -1.83 -14.42 11.95
N VAL A 207 -1.83 -15.55 12.64
CA VAL A 207 -0.72 -15.97 13.52
C VAL A 207 0.56 -16.19 12.71
N LYS A 208 0.48 -16.81 11.53
CA LYS A 208 1.66 -16.98 10.64
C LYS A 208 2.26 -15.64 10.22
N TYR A 209 1.42 -14.67 9.87
CA TYR A 209 1.90 -13.32 9.55
C TYR A 209 2.46 -12.60 10.77
N ALA A 210 1.83 -12.74 11.95
CA ALA A 210 2.34 -12.16 13.19
C ALA A 210 3.74 -12.71 13.56
N LEU A 211 3.97 -14.01 13.39
CA LEU A 211 5.28 -14.62 13.59
C LEU A 211 6.33 -14.06 12.64
N ALA A 212 5.98 -13.89 11.35
CA ALA A 212 6.90 -13.32 10.37
C ALA A 212 7.25 -11.86 10.72
N VAL A 213 6.26 -11.05 11.10
CA VAL A 213 6.47 -9.66 11.56
C VAL A 213 7.31 -9.63 12.83
N GLY A 214 7.01 -10.49 13.81
CA GLY A 214 7.79 -10.59 15.05
C GLY A 214 9.25 -10.93 14.80
N ALA A 215 9.54 -11.85 13.89
CA ALA A 215 10.92 -12.18 13.50
C ALA A 215 11.66 -10.99 12.87
N VAL A 216 10.99 -10.23 12.00
CA VAL A 216 11.55 -9.01 11.40
C VAL A 216 11.79 -7.94 12.46
N CYS A 217 10.84 -7.70 13.36
CA CYS A 217 11.01 -6.75 14.46
C CYS A 217 12.16 -7.14 15.39
N ALA A 218 12.32 -8.43 15.70
CA ALA A 218 13.45 -8.92 16.51
C ALA A 218 14.79 -8.67 15.80
N ALA A 219 14.89 -8.96 14.49
CA ALA A 219 16.09 -8.69 13.71
C ALA A 219 16.44 -7.20 13.66
N ILE A 220 15.44 -6.34 13.42
CA ILE A 220 15.61 -4.88 13.46
C ILE A 220 16.04 -4.43 14.84
N GLY A 221 15.43 -4.96 15.92
CA GLY A 221 15.81 -4.64 17.29
C GLY A 221 17.27 -4.95 17.61
N ILE A 222 17.79 -6.06 17.09
CA ILE A 222 19.23 -6.41 17.22
C ILE A 222 20.10 -5.36 16.51
N VAL A 223 19.76 -5.01 15.26
CA VAL A 223 20.51 -4.02 14.47
C VAL A 223 20.52 -2.66 15.17
N VAL A 224 19.34 -2.20 15.61
CA VAL A 224 19.21 -0.92 16.33
C VAL A 224 19.97 -0.96 17.66
N GLY A 225 19.88 -2.07 18.39
CA GLY A 225 20.64 -2.25 19.62
C GLY A 225 22.15 -2.12 19.40
N VAL A 226 22.69 -2.74 18.36
CA VAL A 226 24.10 -2.62 17.99
C VAL A 226 24.45 -1.19 17.59
N VAL A 227 23.64 -0.54 16.76
CA VAL A 227 23.85 0.84 16.31
C VAL A 227 23.89 1.81 17.51
N ASN A 228 22.97 1.65 18.46
CA ASN A 228 22.91 2.50 19.65
C ASN A 228 24.07 2.25 20.60
N THR A 229 24.43 0.99 20.88
CA THR A 229 25.52 0.65 21.80
C THR A 229 26.89 1.01 21.25
N THR A 230 27.08 0.96 19.93
CA THR A 230 28.34 1.34 19.28
C THR A 230 28.46 2.83 18.98
N GLY A 231 27.41 3.62 19.19
CA GLY A 231 27.36 5.03 18.80
C GLY A 231 27.45 5.27 17.30
N LEU A 232 27.27 4.23 16.48
CA LEU A 232 27.32 4.29 15.03
C LEU A 232 26.26 5.24 14.47
N GLY A 233 25.10 5.32 15.11
CA GLY A 233 24.02 6.22 14.71
C GLY A 233 24.45 7.68 14.70
N PHE A 234 25.12 8.13 15.76
CA PHE A 234 25.65 9.50 15.84
C PHE A 234 26.73 9.75 14.79
N ARG A 235 27.65 8.79 14.59
CA ARG A 235 28.72 8.95 13.58
C ARG A 235 28.17 9.01 12.17
N LEU A 236 27.19 8.16 11.83
CA LEU A 236 26.53 8.20 10.52
C LEU A 236 25.72 9.48 10.34
N GLY A 237 25.04 9.95 11.39
CA GLY A 237 24.33 11.23 11.36
C GLY A 237 25.28 12.39 11.02
N PHE A 238 26.41 12.48 11.71
CA PHE A 238 27.45 13.48 11.44
C PHE A 238 27.98 13.39 10.00
N MET A 239 28.32 12.18 9.54
CA MET A 239 28.85 11.99 8.17
C MET A 239 27.81 12.39 7.09
N VAL A 240 26.55 12.05 7.30
CA VAL A 240 25.47 12.41 6.36
C VAL A 240 25.23 13.93 6.35
N THR A 241 25.23 14.56 7.52
CA THR A 241 25.06 16.02 7.65
C THR A 241 26.22 16.75 7.00
N GLU A 242 27.47 16.35 7.27
CA GLU A 242 28.66 16.92 6.67
C GLU A 242 28.70 16.72 5.15
N ALA A 243 28.32 15.54 4.67
CA ALA A 243 28.19 15.28 3.24
C ALA A 243 27.09 16.13 2.59
N ALA A 244 25.96 16.33 3.28
CA ALA A 244 24.85 17.18 2.78
C ALA A 244 25.27 18.66 2.72
N ILE A 245 25.98 19.17 3.72
CA ILE A 245 26.50 20.54 3.75
C ILE A 245 27.50 20.72 2.61
N ASN A 246 28.50 19.85 2.47
CA ASN A 246 29.48 19.91 1.41
C ASN A 246 28.83 19.85 0.02
N PHE A 247 27.79 19.02 -0.14
CA PHE A 247 27.03 18.94 -1.38
C PHE A 247 26.24 20.23 -1.64
N ALA A 248 25.58 20.78 -0.62
CA ALA A 248 24.83 22.03 -0.74
C ALA A 248 25.77 23.21 -1.09
N GLU A 249 26.95 23.31 -0.45
CA GLU A 249 27.94 24.30 -0.75
C GLU A 249 28.49 24.20 -2.19
N ALA A 250 28.74 22.95 -2.64
CA ALA A 250 29.23 22.72 -4.02
C ALA A 250 28.19 23.08 -5.08
N PHE A 251 26.90 22.90 -4.79
CA PHE A 251 25.80 23.19 -5.72
C PHE A 251 25.23 24.62 -5.57
N HIS A 252 25.45 25.28 -4.44
CA HIS A 252 24.97 26.63 -4.19
C HIS A 252 25.29 27.63 -5.35
N PRO A 253 26.50 27.67 -5.91
CA PRO A 253 26.79 28.60 -7.02
C PRO A 253 26.03 28.25 -8.30
N LEU A 254 25.59 27.02 -8.49
CA LEU A 254 24.79 26.58 -9.65
C LEU A 254 23.30 26.95 -9.52
N ILE A 255 22.80 27.13 -8.30
CA ILE A 255 21.37 27.32 -7.98
C ILE A 255 21.08 28.76 -7.53
N ALA A 256 22.10 29.50 -7.08
CA ALA A 256 21.99 30.86 -6.53
C ALA A 256 21.40 31.91 -7.51
N TRP A 257 21.29 31.58 -8.80
CA TRP A 257 20.66 32.45 -9.82
C TRP A 257 19.14 32.24 -9.93
N ILE A 258 18.54 31.26 -9.22
CA ILE A 258 17.09 30.98 -9.24
C ILE A 258 16.45 31.72 -8.05
N PRO A 259 15.73 32.87 -8.27
CA PRO A 259 15.26 33.72 -7.17
C PRO A 259 14.09 33.17 -6.35
N LEU A 260 13.68 31.93 -6.60
CA LEU A 260 12.52 31.30 -5.95
C LEU A 260 12.86 30.30 -4.81
N ILE A 261 14.16 30.04 -4.58
CA ILE A 261 14.59 29.07 -3.59
C ILE A 261 15.59 29.72 -2.67
N ASP A 262 15.08 30.30 -1.58
CA ASP A 262 15.92 30.80 -0.50
C ASP A 262 16.37 29.63 0.36
N PHE A 263 17.49 28.99 0.02
CA PHE A 263 18.16 28.04 0.87
C PHE A 263 18.95 28.79 1.93
N SER A 264 18.28 29.35 2.93
CA SER A 264 18.97 29.78 4.13
C SER A 264 19.44 28.53 4.87
N LEU A 265 20.76 28.32 4.90
CA LEU A 265 21.44 27.24 5.65
C LEU A 265 21.18 27.29 7.18
N GLU A 266 20.40 28.25 7.67
CA GLU A 266 20.06 28.43 9.09
C GLU A 266 18.92 27.54 9.58
N GLY A 267 18.33 26.69 8.73
CA GLY A 267 17.19 25.82 9.04
C GLY A 267 17.45 24.32 8.95
N ILE A 268 18.69 23.86 8.81
CA ILE A 268 19.11 22.44 8.87
C ILE A 268 19.97 22.25 10.13
#